data_6a0ce08b82b23d259cbba32aabd986d2
#
_entry.id   6a0ce08b82b23d259cbba32aabd986d2
#
_cell.length_a   1.000
_cell.length_b   1.000
_cell.length_c   1.000
_cell.angle_alpha   90.00
_cell.angle_beta   90.00
_cell.angle_gamma   90.00
#
_symmetry.space_group_name_H-M   'P 1'
#
loop_
_entity.id
_entity.type
_entity.pdbx_description
1 polymer ?
#
loop_
_entity_poly.entity_id
_entity_poly.type
_entity_poly.pdbx_seq_one_letter_code
_entity_poly.pdbx_strand_id
1 'polypeptide(L)'
;MEQEFELIAKTFMGLEPVLAKELTRLGANNVRIGRRMVSFTGNKEMMYRANFQLHTAIRILKPIKHFKARTADEVYEEIGKIDWSEFLDLKKSFAVDSVVFSEEFRHSKFVAYKVKDAIVDQFREKLGQRPNISITSPDIRLNIHIAEDNCTLSLD
;
A
#
# COMPACT_ATOMS: atom_id res chain seq x y z
N MET A 1 17.89 -18.72 6.77
CA MET A 1 17.93 -17.54 5.87
C MET A 1 16.66 -16.71 6.06
N GLU A 2 16.81 -15.45 6.33
CA GLU A 2 15.68 -14.56 6.37
C GLU A 2 15.16 -14.28 4.96
N GLN A 3 13.85 -14.34 4.82
CA GLN A 3 13.22 -14.09 3.54
C GLN A 3 13.20 -12.59 3.25
N GLU A 4 13.67 -12.21 2.06
CA GLU A 4 13.56 -10.85 1.57
C GLU A 4 12.23 -10.64 0.86
N PHE A 5 11.67 -9.45 0.99
CA PHE A 5 10.42 -9.07 0.35
C PHE A 5 10.49 -7.62 -0.14
N GLU A 6 9.57 -7.28 -1.02
CA GLU A 6 9.47 -5.93 -1.55
C GLU A 6 8.92 -4.97 -0.49
N LEU A 7 9.50 -3.77 -0.46
CA LEU A 7 9.06 -2.66 0.38
C LEU A 7 9.00 -1.38 -0.45
N ILE A 8 8.14 -0.46 -0.05
CA ILE A 8 8.00 0.84 -0.68
C ILE A 8 8.19 1.93 0.37
N ALA A 9 9.15 2.83 0.14
CA ALA A 9 9.33 4.03 0.94
C ALA A 9 8.66 5.19 0.24
N LYS A 10 7.68 5.81 0.88
CA LYS A 10 6.99 6.99 0.37
C LYS A 10 7.79 8.24 0.73
N THR A 11 7.81 9.22 -0.16
CA THR A 11 8.51 10.48 0.05
C THR A 11 7.82 11.63 -0.68
N PHE A 12 8.34 12.85 -0.49
CA PHE A 12 7.88 14.03 -1.23
C PHE A 12 8.49 14.04 -2.63
N MET A 13 7.77 14.69 -3.56
CA MET A 13 8.25 14.87 -4.91
C MET A 13 9.61 15.61 -4.92
N GLY A 14 10.56 15.08 -5.65
CA GLY A 14 11.91 15.63 -5.75
C GLY A 14 12.92 15.03 -4.79
N LEU A 15 12.48 14.31 -3.75
CA LEU A 15 13.38 13.68 -2.78
C LEU A 15 13.68 12.22 -3.10
N GLU A 16 13.11 11.68 -4.14
CA GLU A 16 13.29 10.27 -4.51
C GLU A 16 14.77 9.87 -4.69
N PRO A 17 15.62 10.68 -5.38
CA PRO A 17 17.04 10.30 -5.51
C PRO A 17 17.78 10.30 -4.17
N VAL A 18 17.44 11.24 -3.27
CA VAL A 18 18.06 11.30 -1.93
C VAL A 18 17.68 10.07 -1.12
N LEU A 19 16.40 9.70 -1.13
CA LEU A 19 15.89 8.51 -0.45
C LEU A 19 16.53 7.24 -1.00
N ALA A 20 16.67 7.14 -2.33
CA ALA A 20 17.32 5.99 -2.96
C ALA A 20 18.77 5.81 -2.46
N LYS A 21 19.51 6.91 -2.29
CA LYS A 21 20.86 6.88 -1.74
C LYS A 21 20.87 6.42 -0.28
N GLU A 22 19.93 6.91 0.54
CA GLU A 22 19.82 6.48 1.93
C GLU A 22 19.56 4.98 2.02
N LEU A 23 18.64 4.46 1.20
CA LEU A 23 18.31 3.03 1.18
C LEU A 23 19.51 2.18 0.74
N THR A 24 20.24 2.62 -0.28
CA THR A 24 21.43 1.92 -0.75
C THR A 24 22.49 1.86 0.35
N ARG A 25 22.68 2.94 1.10
CA ARG A 25 23.62 2.97 2.24
C ARG A 25 23.22 2.04 3.37
N LEU A 26 21.91 1.83 3.56
CA LEU A 26 21.41 0.87 4.56
C LEU A 26 21.59 -0.58 4.13
N GLY A 27 21.92 -0.83 2.87
CA GLY A 27 22.10 -2.18 2.33
C GLY A 27 20.88 -2.74 1.64
N ALA A 28 19.89 -1.90 1.30
CA ALA A 28 18.73 -2.34 0.54
C ALA A 28 19.12 -2.78 -0.87
N ASN A 29 18.43 -3.79 -1.38
CA ASN A 29 18.63 -4.33 -2.72
C ASN A 29 17.52 -3.87 -3.67
N ASN A 30 17.81 -3.95 -4.97
CA ASN A 30 16.81 -3.64 -6.01
C ASN A 30 16.14 -2.28 -5.83
N VAL A 31 16.91 -1.25 -5.49
CA VAL A 31 16.41 0.11 -5.25
C VAL A 31 15.98 0.72 -6.58
N ARG A 32 14.70 1.11 -6.68
CA ARG A 32 14.13 1.71 -7.89
C ARG A 32 13.32 2.94 -7.55
N ILE A 33 13.56 4.02 -8.27
CA ILE A 33 12.86 5.29 -8.09
C ILE A 33 11.53 5.26 -8.84
N GLY A 34 10.45 5.62 -8.16
CA GLY A 34 9.15 5.86 -8.73
C GLY A 34 8.68 7.27 -8.42
N ARG A 35 7.42 7.55 -8.68
CA ARG A 35 6.84 8.87 -8.41
C ARG A 35 6.46 8.98 -6.94
N ARG A 36 7.13 9.87 -6.20
CA ARG A 36 6.98 10.06 -4.75
C ARG A 36 7.23 8.80 -3.94
N MET A 37 8.02 7.88 -4.50
CA MET A 37 8.32 6.63 -3.85
C MET A 37 9.63 6.04 -4.34
N VAL A 38 10.20 5.16 -3.52
CA VAL A 38 11.32 4.31 -3.91
C VAL A 38 10.99 2.88 -3.48
N SER A 39 11.02 1.94 -4.42
CA SER A 39 10.85 0.53 -4.08
C SER A 39 12.20 -0.12 -3.82
N PHE A 40 12.23 -1.10 -2.96
CA PHE A 40 13.46 -1.80 -2.61
C PHE A 40 13.12 -3.17 -2.04
N THR A 41 14.13 -4.01 -1.92
CA THR A 41 13.98 -5.35 -1.35
C THR A 41 14.80 -5.44 -0.06
N GLY A 42 14.22 -6.02 0.97
CA GLY A 42 14.88 -6.23 2.24
C GLY A 42 14.13 -7.24 3.09
N ASN A 43 14.71 -7.63 4.22
CA ASN A 43 14.08 -8.50 5.20
C ASN A 43 13.39 -7.67 6.31
N LYS A 44 12.84 -8.34 7.32
CA LYS A 44 12.19 -7.67 8.47
C LYS A 44 13.13 -6.70 9.18
N GLU A 45 14.38 -7.08 9.36
CA GLU A 45 15.37 -6.23 10.00
C GLU A 45 15.56 -4.93 9.21
N MET A 46 15.69 -5.04 7.88
CA MET A 46 15.79 -3.89 7.00
C MET A 46 14.55 -2.99 7.11
N MET A 47 13.37 -3.57 7.19
CA MET A 47 12.13 -2.82 7.36
C MET A 47 12.15 -1.99 8.64
N TYR A 48 12.57 -2.56 9.75
CA TYR A 48 12.68 -1.85 11.02
C TYR A 48 13.75 -0.77 10.97
N ARG A 49 14.92 -1.08 10.41
CA ARG A 49 16.00 -0.10 10.26
C ARG A 49 15.59 1.07 9.39
N ALA A 50 14.88 0.81 8.29
CA ALA A 50 14.38 1.86 7.41
C ALA A 50 13.41 2.80 8.14
N ASN A 51 12.51 2.26 8.95
CA ASN A 51 11.58 3.07 9.73
C ASN A 51 12.28 3.99 10.73
N PHE A 52 13.39 3.55 11.31
CA PHE A 52 14.10 4.33 12.32
C PHE A 52 15.14 5.28 11.74
N GLN A 53 15.80 4.92 10.65
CA GLN A 53 17.01 5.60 10.18
C GLN A 53 16.81 6.48 8.95
N LEU A 54 15.73 6.29 8.18
CA LEU A 54 15.49 7.11 7.00
C LEU A 54 14.98 8.50 7.39
N HIS A 55 15.59 9.54 6.82
CA HIS A 55 15.24 10.93 7.08
C HIS A 55 14.31 11.51 6.02
N THR A 56 14.30 10.95 4.81
CA THR A 56 13.52 11.46 3.68
C THR A 56 12.26 10.66 3.41
N ALA A 57 12.05 9.54 4.10
CA ALA A 57 10.85 8.73 3.96
C ALA A 57 9.75 9.21 4.90
N ILE A 58 8.52 9.29 4.37
CA ILE A 58 7.32 9.60 5.14
C ILE A 58 6.75 8.31 5.74
N ARG A 59 6.71 7.24 4.95
CA ARG A 59 6.14 5.95 5.32
C ARG A 59 6.90 4.82 4.62
N ILE A 60 6.90 3.66 5.27
CA ILE A 60 7.40 2.41 4.68
C ILE A 60 6.19 1.49 4.50
N LEU A 61 5.95 1.05 3.28
CA LEU A 61 4.82 0.22 2.93
C LEU A 61 5.27 -1.17 2.48
N LYS A 62 4.47 -2.18 2.81
CA LYS A 62 4.68 -3.54 2.32
C LYS A 62 3.62 -3.85 1.26
N PRO A 63 3.99 -4.01 -0.03
CA PRO A 63 3.01 -4.35 -1.05
C PRO A 63 2.34 -5.70 -0.79
N ILE A 64 1.02 -5.74 -1.01
CA ILE A 64 0.22 -6.96 -0.95
C ILE A 64 -0.01 -7.48 -2.36
N LYS A 65 -0.33 -6.58 -3.30
CA LYS A 65 -0.68 -6.97 -4.66
C LYS A 65 -0.35 -5.86 -5.66
N HIS A 66 0.24 -6.25 -6.79
CA HIS A 66 0.41 -5.41 -7.96
C HIS A 66 -0.59 -5.87 -9.03
N PHE A 67 -1.28 -4.94 -9.67
CA PHE A 67 -2.24 -5.28 -10.71
C PHE A 67 -2.43 -4.10 -11.67
N LYS A 68 -3.14 -4.33 -12.76
CA LYS A 68 -3.51 -3.27 -13.70
C LYS A 68 -5.01 -3.07 -13.67
N ALA A 69 -5.44 -1.82 -13.66
CA ALA A 69 -6.85 -1.44 -13.69
C ALA A 69 -6.99 -0.06 -14.32
N ARG A 70 -8.03 0.12 -15.12
CA ARG A 70 -8.33 1.40 -15.76
C ARG A 70 -9.57 2.07 -15.18
N THR A 71 -10.38 1.32 -14.45
CA THR A 71 -11.61 1.83 -13.84
C THR A 71 -11.64 1.45 -12.36
N ALA A 72 -12.44 2.19 -11.60
CA ALA A 72 -12.67 1.89 -10.19
C ALA A 72 -13.33 0.52 -10.00
N ASP A 73 -14.17 0.09 -10.93
CA ASP A 73 -14.81 -1.23 -10.87
C ASP A 73 -13.80 -2.36 -11.06
N GLU A 74 -12.80 -2.17 -11.93
CA GLU A 74 -11.71 -3.13 -12.08
C GLU A 74 -10.87 -3.20 -10.80
N VAL A 75 -10.62 -2.08 -10.13
CA VAL A 75 -9.95 -2.04 -8.83
C VAL A 75 -10.76 -2.87 -7.82
N TYR A 76 -12.07 -2.65 -7.75
CA TYR A 76 -12.96 -3.40 -6.86
C TYR A 76 -12.82 -4.92 -7.09
N GLU A 77 -12.85 -5.36 -8.33
CA GLU A 77 -12.75 -6.78 -8.67
C GLU A 77 -11.40 -7.37 -8.24
N GLU A 78 -10.30 -6.67 -8.54
CA GLU A 78 -8.95 -7.14 -8.19
C GLU A 78 -8.74 -7.21 -6.68
N ILE A 79 -9.23 -6.23 -5.94
CA ILE A 79 -9.16 -6.24 -4.47
C ILE A 79 -9.99 -7.36 -3.89
N GLY A 80 -11.14 -7.66 -4.48
CA GLY A 80 -12.01 -8.75 -4.05
C GLY A 80 -11.42 -10.15 -4.22
N LYS A 81 -10.39 -10.30 -5.04
CA LYS A 81 -9.69 -11.59 -5.22
C LYS A 81 -8.71 -11.91 -4.09
N ILE A 82 -8.39 -10.95 -3.25
CA ILE A 82 -7.49 -11.12 -2.10
C ILE A 82 -8.27 -11.75 -0.95
N ASP A 83 -7.67 -12.72 -0.26
CA ASP A 83 -8.26 -13.25 0.96
C ASP A 83 -7.93 -12.32 2.13
N TRP A 84 -8.88 -11.44 2.46
CA TRP A 84 -8.69 -10.41 3.47
C TRP A 84 -8.64 -10.96 4.90
N SER A 85 -9.06 -12.20 5.11
CA SER A 85 -8.94 -12.83 6.43
C SER A 85 -7.47 -13.01 6.87
N GLU A 86 -6.53 -12.97 5.92
CA GLU A 86 -5.10 -13.03 6.22
C GLU A 86 -4.58 -11.72 6.85
N PHE A 87 -5.25 -10.59 6.61
CA PHE A 87 -4.80 -9.26 7.03
C PHE A 87 -5.69 -8.62 8.07
N LEU A 88 -7.00 -8.91 8.03
CA LEU A 88 -8.02 -8.24 8.83
C LEU A 88 -8.91 -9.26 9.52
N ASP A 89 -9.55 -8.82 10.62
CA ASP A 89 -10.63 -9.55 11.26
C ASP A 89 -11.73 -8.57 11.66
N LEU A 90 -12.84 -9.10 12.18
CA LEU A 90 -13.99 -8.26 12.56
C LEU A 90 -13.72 -7.36 13.76
N LYS A 91 -12.65 -7.63 14.53
CA LYS A 91 -12.30 -6.87 15.72
C LYS A 91 -11.41 -5.67 15.42
N LYS A 92 -10.73 -5.69 14.27
CA LYS A 92 -9.80 -4.64 13.88
C LYS A 92 -10.47 -3.63 12.97
N SER A 93 -10.21 -2.35 13.22
CA SER A 93 -10.63 -1.29 12.31
C SER A 93 -9.57 -1.09 11.22
N PHE A 94 -10.00 -0.57 10.07
CA PHE A 94 -9.09 -0.28 8.99
C PHE A 94 -9.45 1.02 8.29
N ALA A 95 -8.49 1.55 7.56
CA ALA A 95 -8.68 2.69 6.67
C ALA A 95 -7.90 2.48 5.38
N VAL A 96 -8.35 3.14 4.31
CA VAL A 96 -7.71 3.07 2.99
C VAL A 96 -7.34 4.49 2.57
N ASP A 97 -6.04 4.71 2.34
CA ASP A 97 -5.53 5.93 1.74
C ASP A 97 -5.26 5.66 0.25
N SER A 98 -5.48 6.65 -0.59
CA SER A 98 -5.22 6.52 -2.03
C SER A 98 -4.32 7.63 -2.53
N VAL A 99 -3.42 7.27 -3.44
CA VAL A 99 -2.57 8.21 -4.17
C VAL A 99 -2.69 7.86 -5.65
N VAL A 100 -3.20 8.79 -6.45
CA VAL A 100 -3.55 8.52 -7.85
C VAL A 100 -2.85 9.53 -8.76
N PHE A 101 -2.06 9.01 -9.70
CA PHE A 101 -1.41 9.76 -10.78
C PHE A 101 -1.89 9.21 -12.12
N SER A 102 -3.15 9.49 -12.45
CA SER A 102 -3.76 8.94 -13.67
C SER A 102 -4.87 9.86 -14.15
N GLU A 103 -4.94 10.06 -15.46
CA GLU A 103 -6.04 10.81 -16.08
C GLU A 103 -7.34 9.99 -16.10
N GLU A 104 -7.24 8.67 -16.04
CA GLU A 104 -8.40 7.78 -16.03
C GLU A 104 -9.12 7.74 -14.68
N PHE A 105 -8.39 8.01 -13.59
CA PHE A 105 -8.91 8.04 -12.24
C PHE A 105 -8.93 9.47 -11.71
N ARG A 106 -10.04 10.18 -11.88
CA ARG A 106 -10.13 11.60 -11.52
C ARG A 106 -10.34 11.86 -10.03
N HIS A 107 -10.87 10.88 -9.29
CA HIS A 107 -11.24 11.05 -7.89
C HIS A 107 -10.58 9.97 -7.03
N SER A 108 -9.48 10.34 -6.36
CA SER A 108 -8.74 9.40 -5.51
C SER A 108 -9.58 8.84 -4.36
N LYS A 109 -10.46 9.66 -3.77
CA LYS A 109 -11.36 9.20 -2.71
C LYS A 109 -12.32 8.11 -3.18
N PHE A 110 -12.78 8.21 -4.42
CA PHE A 110 -13.66 7.19 -4.99
C PHE A 110 -12.96 5.84 -5.11
N VAL A 111 -11.68 5.85 -5.50
CA VAL A 111 -10.86 4.64 -5.57
C VAL A 111 -10.72 4.03 -4.17
N ALA A 112 -10.44 4.85 -3.15
CA ALA A 112 -10.34 4.37 -1.77
C ALA A 112 -11.66 3.74 -1.30
N TYR A 113 -12.80 4.33 -1.64
CA TYR A 113 -14.11 3.76 -1.30
C TYR A 113 -14.34 2.41 -1.99
N LYS A 114 -13.92 2.26 -3.24
CA LYS A 114 -14.06 0.98 -3.95
C LYS A 114 -13.20 -0.12 -3.33
N VAL A 115 -11.98 0.21 -2.89
CA VAL A 115 -11.14 -0.74 -2.15
C VAL A 115 -11.83 -1.14 -0.83
N LYS A 116 -12.31 -0.16 -0.08
CA LYS A 116 -13.04 -0.41 1.17
C LYS A 116 -14.28 -1.30 0.91
N ASP A 117 -15.06 -0.99 -0.11
CA ASP A 117 -16.28 -1.73 -0.43
C ASP A 117 -15.96 -3.19 -0.79
N ALA A 118 -14.90 -3.43 -1.53
CA ALA A 118 -14.48 -4.80 -1.88
C ALA A 118 -14.14 -5.61 -0.63
N ILE A 119 -13.44 -4.99 0.33
CA ILE A 119 -13.09 -5.63 1.61
C ILE A 119 -14.35 -5.92 2.43
N VAL A 120 -15.20 -4.91 2.60
CA VAL A 120 -16.44 -5.02 3.39
C VAL A 120 -17.36 -6.08 2.79
N ASP A 121 -17.53 -6.07 1.46
CA ASP A 121 -18.39 -7.03 0.78
C ASP A 121 -17.90 -8.47 0.96
N GLN A 122 -16.57 -8.68 0.92
CA GLN A 122 -16.00 -10.01 1.16
C GLN A 122 -16.32 -10.52 2.57
N PHE A 123 -16.15 -9.69 3.60
CA PHE A 123 -16.48 -10.08 4.98
C PHE A 123 -17.96 -10.32 5.16
N ARG A 124 -18.80 -9.48 4.54
CA ARG A 124 -20.25 -9.63 4.61
C ARG A 124 -20.72 -10.93 3.98
N GLU A 125 -20.16 -11.31 2.84
CA GLU A 125 -20.49 -12.56 2.15
C GLU A 125 -20.04 -13.79 2.93
N LYS A 126 -18.84 -13.76 3.51
CA LYS A 126 -18.27 -14.91 4.22
C LYS A 126 -18.77 -15.02 5.65
N LEU A 127 -18.95 -13.91 6.37
CA LEU A 127 -19.21 -13.91 7.81
C LEU A 127 -20.54 -13.24 8.19
N GLY A 128 -21.23 -12.63 7.23
CA GLY A 128 -22.48 -11.90 7.49
C GLY A 128 -22.31 -10.59 8.24
N GLN A 129 -21.06 -10.17 8.51
CA GLN A 129 -20.72 -8.96 9.24
C GLN A 129 -19.62 -8.21 8.52
N ARG A 130 -19.45 -6.95 8.83
CA ARG A 130 -18.40 -6.12 8.24
C ARG A 130 -17.44 -5.63 9.32
N PRO A 131 -16.13 -5.47 8.99
CA PRO A 131 -15.18 -4.89 9.92
C PRO A 131 -15.44 -3.41 10.14
N ASN A 132 -14.93 -2.88 11.25
CA ASN A 132 -15.05 -1.47 11.58
C ASN A 132 -14.10 -0.62 10.72
N ILE A 133 -14.53 0.61 10.44
CA ILE A 133 -13.72 1.57 9.72
C ILE A 133 -13.38 2.71 10.67
N SER A 134 -12.10 3.10 10.73
CA SER A 134 -11.65 4.24 11.50
C SER A 134 -10.68 5.06 10.66
N ILE A 135 -11.01 6.33 10.41
CA ILE A 135 -10.17 7.22 9.61
C ILE A 135 -9.04 7.79 10.45
N THR A 136 -9.32 8.07 11.72
CA THR A 136 -8.37 8.78 12.60
C THR A 136 -7.35 7.85 13.27
N SER A 137 -7.78 6.66 13.67
CA SER A 137 -6.92 5.75 14.44
C SER A 137 -7.21 4.29 14.08
N PRO A 138 -6.99 3.90 12.80
CA PRO A 138 -7.23 2.52 12.39
C PRO A 138 -6.17 1.57 12.95
N ASP A 139 -6.59 0.33 13.23
CA ASP A 139 -5.65 -0.73 13.58
C ASP A 139 -4.79 -1.14 12.39
N ILE A 140 -5.39 -1.13 11.20
CA ILE A 140 -4.72 -1.48 9.95
C ILE A 140 -4.93 -0.33 8.96
N ARG A 141 -3.84 0.15 8.37
CA ARG A 141 -3.90 1.17 7.31
C ARG A 141 -3.42 0.57 6.00
N LEU A 142 -4.24 0.71 4.98
CA LEU A 142 -3.96 0.25 3.63
C LEU A 142 -3.71 1.44 2.71
N ASN A 143 -2.88 1.25 1.70
CA ASN A 143 -2.58 2.27 0.70
C ASN A 143 -2.77 1.70 -0.70
N ILE A 144 -3.55 2.38 -1.53
CA ILE A 144 -3.64 2.07 -2.95
C ILE A 144 -2.93 3.18 -3.74
N HIS A 145 -1.91 2.80 -4.49
CA HIS A 145 -1.14 3.71 -5.34
C HIS A 145 -1.43 3.37 -6.80
N ILE A 146 -1.87 4.35 -7.57
CA ILE A 146 -2.14 4.19 -9.00
C ILE A 146 -1.28 5.18 -9.78
N ALA A 147 -0.46 4.64 -10.68
CA ALA A 147 0.31 5.42 -11.65
C ALA A 147 -0.10 4.94 -13.04
N GLU A 148 -0.86 5.77 -13.76
CA GLU A 148 -1.54 5.43 -15.00
C GLU A 148 -2.49 4.25 -14.77
N ASP A 149 -2.21 3.06 -15.32
CA ASP A 149 -3.01 1.85 -15.10
C ASP A 149 -2.34 0.85 -14.15
N ASN A 150 -1.15 1.18 -13.61
CA ASN A 150 -0.43 0.33 -12.68
C ASN A 150 -0.87 0.62 -11.26
N CYS A 151 -1.41 -0.39 -10.59
CA CYS A 151 -1.95 -0.29 -9.25
C CYS A 151 -1.13 -1.13 -8.28
N THR A 152 -0.87 -0.58 -7.09
CA THR A 152 -0.19 -1.30 -6.02
C THR A 152 -0.99 -1.10 -4.73
N LEU A 153 -1.45 -2.20 -4.16
CA LEU A 153 -2.08 -2.20 -2.84
C LEU A 153 -1.04 -2.60 -1.82
N SER A 154 -0.88 -1.80 -0.78
CA SER A 154 0.15 -1.99 0.22
C SER A 154 -0.41 -1.89 1.64
N LEU A 155 0.25 -2.60 2.56
CA LEU A 155 0.02 -2.51 3.99
C LEU A 155 1.01 -1.50 4.56
N ASP A 156 0.50 -0.57 5.36
CA ASP A 156 1.32 0.45 6.02
C ASP A 156 1.85 -0.07 7.36
#